data_fd0d22220ff4c16299a607dac7ad51ae
#
_entry.id   fd0d22220ff4c16299a607dac7ad51ae
#
_cell.length_a   1.000
_cell.length_b   1.000
_cell.length_c   1.000
_cell.angle_alpha   90.00
_cell.angle_beta   90.00
_cell.angle_gamma   90.00
#
_symmetry.space_group_name_H-M   'P 1'
#
loop_
_entity.id
_entity.type
_entity.pdbx_description
1 polymer ?
#
loop_
_entity_poly.entity_id
_entity_poly.type
_entity_poly.pdbx_seq_one_letter_code
_entity_poly.pdbx_strand_id
1 'polypeptide(L)'
;MSDLSTIHPLRHESRASTSPTPLFSRAVDTFVQQLRLAGQALRAGRLDEAISSYFRLLALRPYHAELHNSLGVALRQAGKLEAAVSHHRLSLAEDPQNPALHTNLGNALRAVNRPEEAVRHHFRSIALNRNYADGFFNLALCLRDLGRVDEAIGCFTRALALNPDNKRARTELAIALLMRGDLREGFAAYEARKRLPETPKPDFAQPAWDGGPIAGKRILLHPEQGLSDVLLFVRFARELKRRGAKVYVLCQLPLKELLADADYIDDVVAEGETLPRFDVHASMVSLPHLCSPDFDEMPSPYLSAPSDRLIKLGRLDKARLRIGIYWAANGRQAQDRLRSAPFAQFLGFTGDPELLVFSLQGGAGQKDIQQFAAAGLVHDVGRGIFDFAEAASALSQLDLLITIDAPIAHLSAAMGLKTWVLLPAYPDWRWQLGGPRAPWYPTARLFRQPKVGDWDSVFAVVRNELELLKLQMPAASER
;
A
#
# COMPACT_ATOMS: atom_id res chain seq x y z
N MET A 1 -13.42 3.56 2.16
CA MET A 1 -14.75 4.19 2.34
C MET A 1 -14.92 5.24 1.28
N SER A 2 -15.99 5.16 0.52
CA SER A 2 -16.53 6.13 -0.44
C SER A 2 -16.23 5.87 -1.92
N ASP A 3 -17.14 5.12 -2.53
CA ASP A 3 -17.50 5.25 -3.94
C ASP A 3 -19.03 5.37 -3.99
N LEU A 4 -19.52 6.56 -3.64
CA LEU A 4 -20.97 6.87 -3.63
C LEU A 4 -21.40 7.78 -4.78
N SER A 5 -20.52 8.00 -5.78
CA SER A 5 -20.76 9.04 -6.81
C SER A 5 -21.51 8.59 -8.06
N THR A 6 -22.03 7.36 -8.14
CA THR A 6 -22.70 6.89 -9.36
C THR A 6 -24.11 6.33 -9.11
N ILE A 7 -24.95 7.12 -8.46
CA ILE A 7 -26.41 6.95 -8.56
C ILE A 7 -26.94 8.20 -9.26
N HIS A 8 -27.05 8.16 -10.60
CA HIS A 8 -27.75 9.20 -11.36
C HIS A 8 -29.26 9.15 -11.10
N PRO A 9 -29.90 10.31 -10.93
CA PRO A 9 -31.36 10.38 -10.86
C PRO A 9 -31.99 10.03 -12.20
N LEU A 10 -33.08 9.26 -12.14
CA LEU A 10 -33.93 8.86 -13.26
C LEU A 10 -34.34 10.07 -14.12
N ARG A 11 -34.00 10.06 -15.42
CA ARG A 11 -34.65 10.92 -16.41
C ARG A 11 -36.02 10.30 -16.74
N HIS A 12 -37.09 10.99 -16.37
CA HIS A 12 -38.42 10.70 -16.82
C HIS A 12 -38.58 11.14 -18.29
N GLU A 13 -38.65 10.17 -19.20
CA GLU A 13 -39.27 10.44 -20.54
C GLU A 13 -40.77 10.27 -20.43
N SER A 14 -41.47 11.37 -20.68
CA SER A 14 -42.90 11.45 -20.75
C SER A 14 -43.44 10.72 -21.99
N ARG A 15 -44.12 9.60 -21.82
CA ARG A 15 -45.07 9.06 -22.79
C ARG A 15 -46.49 9.12 -22.23
N ALA A 16 -47.40 9.60 -23.11
CA ALA A 16 -48.76 10.04 -22.82
C ALA A 16 -49.66 8.95 -22.21
N SER A 17 -50.40 9.38 -21.22
CA SER A 17 -51.77 9.19 -20.76
C SER A 17 -52.51 7.87 -21.08
N THR A 18 -52.50 7.00 -20.09
CA THR A 18 -53.72 6.30 -19.58
C THR A 18 -53.60 6.35 -18.07
N SER A 19 -54.56 6.96 -17.36
CA SER A 19 -54.56 7.06 -15.91
C SER A 19 -54.56 5.67 -15.28
N PRO A 20 -53.53 5.27 -14.49
CA PRO A 20 -53.53 3.95 -13.84
C PRO A 20 -54.62 3.92 -12.76
N THR A 21 -55.24 2.75 -12.61
CA THR A 21 -56.17 2.46 -11.53
C THR A 21 -55.55 2.78 -10.15
N PRO A 22 -56.31 3.25 -9.14
CA PRO A 22 -55.78 3.69 -7.82
C PRO A 22 -54.95 2.63 -7.08
N LEU A 23 -55.23 1.35 -7.30
CA LEU A 23 -54.44 0.23 -6.71
C LEU A 23 -53.06 0.08 -7.36
N PHE A 24 -52.95 0.34 -8.68
CA PHE A 24 -51.70 0.25 -9.41
C PHE A 24 -50.79 1.42 -9.01
N SER A 25 -51.33 2.62 -8.80
CA SER A 25 -50.63 3.80 -8.32
C SER A 25 -50.04 3.55 -6.92
N ARG A 26 -50.81 3.02 -5.96
CA ARG A 26 -50.36 2.69 -4.61
C ARG A 26 -49.20 1.67 -4.59
N ALA A 27 -49.27 0.63 -5.41
CA ALA A 27 -48.24 -0.43 -5.49
C ALA A 27 -46.93 0.14 -6.07
N VAL A 28 -47.02 1.00 -7.08
CA VAL A 28 -45.87 1.71 -7.69
C VAL A 28 -45.22 2.65 -6.68
N ASP A 29 -46.04 3.43 -5.98
CA ASP A 29 -45.57 4.38 -4.95
C ASP A 29 -44.84 3.64 -3.82
N THR A 30 -45.36 2.50 -3.39
CA THR A 30 -44.75 1.66 -2.36
C THR A 30 -43.41 1.09 -2.83
N PHE A 31 -43.30 0.62 -4.08
CA PHE A 31 -42.05 0.10 -4.66
C PHE A 31 -40.98 1.19 -4.74
N VAL A 32 -41.34 2.37 -5.28
CA VAL A 32 -40.42 3.53 -5.39
C VAL A 32 -39.95 3.99 -4.01
N GLN A 33 -40.86 4.02 -3.04
CA GLN A 33 -40.51 4.37 -1.66
C GLN A 33 -39.54 3.35 -1.04
N GLN A 34 -39.77 2.05 -1.21
CA GLN A 34 -38.88 1.00 -0.72
C GLN A 34 -37.50 1.03 -1.41
N LEU A 35 -37.47 1.29 -2.72
CA LEU A 35 -36.23 1.47 -3.47
C LEU A 35 -35.41 2.65 -2.92
N ARG A 36 -36.07 3.78 -2.65
CA ARG A 36 -35.44 4.96 -2.05
C ARG A 36 -34.87 4.65 -0.66
N LEU A 37 -35.62 3.92 0.18
CA LEU A 37 -35.17 3.54 1.53
C LEU A 37 -33.97 2.58 1.46
N ALA A 38 -33.99 1.61 0.56
CA ALA A 38 -32.85 0.71 0.33
C ALA A 38 -31.58 1.49 -0.11
N GLY A 39 -31.75 2.48 -1.01
CA GLY A 39 -30.66 3.36 -1.41
C GLY A 39 -30.16 4.27 -0.29
N GLN A 40 -31.04 4.73 0.60
CA GLN A 40 -30.62 5.49 1.80
C GLN A 40 -29.85 4.60 2.79
N ALA A 41 -30.29 3.35 3.02
CA ALA A 41 -29.59 2.38 3.85
C ALA A 41 -28.20 2.10 3.31
N LEU A 42 -28.03 1.90 1.99
CA LEU A 42 -26.77 1.68 1.32
C LEU A 42 -25.82 2.90 1.52
N ARG A 43 -26.29 4.11 1.28
CA ARG A 43 -25.49 5.33 1.50
C ARG A 43 -25.11 5.56 2.97
N ALA A 44 -25.94 5.12 3.89
CA ALA A 44 -25.67 5.19 5.33
C ALA A 44 -24.76 4.04 5.84
N GLY A 45 -24.29 3.14 4.97
CA GLY A 45 -23.46 1.99 5.34
C GLY A 45 -24.22 0.87 6.06
N ARG A 46 -25.56 0.93 6.14
CA ARG A 46 -26.38 -0.14 6.72
C ARG A 46 -26.57 -1.28 5.69
N LEU A 47 -25.48 -2.03 5.46
CA LEU A 47 -25.36 -2.95 4.33
C LEU A 47 -26.36 -4.11 4.39
N ASP A 48 -26.56 -4.74 5.55
CA ASP A 48 -27.47 -5.89 5.68
C ASP A 48 -28.93 -5.47 5.45
N GLU A 49 -29.33 -4.27 5.91
CA GLU A 49 -30.64 -3.69 5.66
C GLU A 49 -30.85 -3.41 4.16
N ALA A 50 -29.84 -2.81 3.51
CA ALA A 50 -29.87 -2.54 2.09
C ALA A 50 -29.98 -3.83 1.26
N ILE A 51 -29.12 -4.82 1.53
CA ILE A 51 -29.11 -6.12 0.87
C ILE A 51 -30.46 -6.81 1.00
N SER A 52 -31.01 -6.92 2.21
CA SER A 52 -32.30 -7.55 2.47
C SER A 52 -33.45 -6.82 1.73
N SER A 53 -33.38 -5.49 1.66
CA SER A 53 -34.39 -4.69 0.98
C SER A 53 -34.32 -4.89 -0.55
N TYR A 54 -33.13 -4.90 -1.14
CA TYR A 54 -32.96 -5.18 -2.57
C TYR A 54 -33.40 -6.60 -2.95
N PHE A 55 -33.15 -7.61 -2.12
CA PHE A 55 -33.66 -8.95 -2.37
C PHE A 55 -35.19 -9.01 -2.37
N ARG A 56 -35.87 -8.31 -1.43
CA ARG A 56 -37.35 -8.21 -1.43
C ARG A 56 -37.90 -7.54 -2.67
N LEU A 57 -37.22 -6.46 -3.14
CA LEU A 57 -37.61 -5.77 -4.36
C LEU A 57 -37.40 -6.65 -5.60
N LEU A 58 -36.30 -7.39 -5.66
CA LEU A 58 -36.03 -8.35 -6.74
C LEU A 58 -37.01 -9.52 -6.77
N ALA A 59 -37.56 -9.96 -5.63
CA ALA A 59 -38.65 -10.94 -5.60
C ALA A 59 -39.90 -10.44 -6.29
N LEU A 60 -40.13 -9.11 -6.32
CA LEU A 60 -41.24 -8.49 -7.03
C LEU A 60 -40.91 -8.17 -8.50
N ARG A 61 -39.65 -7.88 -8.81
CA ARG A 61 -39.17 -7.56 -10.16
C ARG A 61 -37.81 -8.23 -10.43
N PRO A 62 -37.79 -9.51 -10.80
CA PRO A 62 -36.56 -10.31 -10.95
C PRO A 62 -35.65 -9.80 -12.07
N TYR A 63 -36.18 -9.18 -13.11
CA TYR A 63 -35.44 -8.69 -14.28
C TYR A 63 -35.35 -7.17 -14.26
N HIS A 64 -34.67 -6.61 -13.23
CA HIS A 64 -34.55 -5.16 -13.06
C HIS A 64 -33.08 -4.78 -12.92
N ALA A 65 -32.49 -4.25 -13.98
CA ALA A 65 -31.06 -3.92 -14.08
C ALA A 65 -30.56 -3.10 -12.88
N GLU A 66 -31.28 -2.02 -12.53
CA GLU A 66 -30.88 -1.11 -11.44
C GLU A 66 -30.87 -1.80 -10.06
N LEU A 67 -31.86 -2.68 -9.79
CA LEU A 67 -31.91 -3.44 -8.54
C LEU A 67 -30.72 -4.39 -8.42
N HIS A 68 -30.44 -5.15 -9.49
CA HIS A 68 -29.27 -6.01 -9.53
C HIS A 68 -27.97 -5.23 -9.36
N ASN A 69 -27.85 -4.07 -10.03
CA ASN A 69 -26.69 -3.22 -9.89
C ASN A 69 -26.51 -2.71 -8.45
N SER A 70 -27.58 -2.18 -7.85
CA SER A 70 -27.53 -1.64 -6.47
C SER A 70 -27.25 -2.73 -5.44
N LEU A 71 -27.82 -3.94 -5.62
CA LEU A 71 -27.52 -5.10 -4.80
C LEU A 71 -26.05 -5.53 -4.97
N GLY A 72 -25.52 -5.55 -6.20
CA GLY A 72 -24.11 -5.83 -6.48
C GLY A 72 -23.17 -4.86 -5.75
N VAL A 73 -23.50 -3.57 -5.75
CA VAL A 73 -22.73 -2.54 -5.00
C VAL A 73 -22.78 -2.82 -3.49
N ALA A 74 -23.96 -3.10 -2.93
CA ALA A 74 -24.13 -3.41 -1.52
C ALA A 74 -23.34 -4.68 -1.10
N LEU A 75 -23.43 -5.74 -1.91
CA LEU A 75 -22.72 -7.00 -1.68
C LEU A 75 -21.19 -6.80 -1.73
N ARG A 76 -20.68 -6.02 -2.69
CA ARG A 76 -19.25 -5.70 -2.78
C ARG A 76 -18.77 -4.96 -1.53
N GLN A 77 -19.53 -3.97 -1.05
CA GLN A 77 -19.22 -3.24 0.18
C GLN A 77 -19.26 -4.14 1.42
N ALA A 78 -20.15 -5.13 1.43
CA ALA A 78 -20.27 -6.15 2.50
C ALA A 78 -19.21 -7.26 2.40
N GLY A 79 -18.26 -7.19 1.44
CA GLY A 79 -17.23 -8.21 1.23
C GLY A 79 -17.74 -9.50 0.56
N LYS A 80 -19.01 -9.57 0.12
CA LYS A 80 -19.60 -10.71 -0.59
C LYS A 80 -19.29 -10.62 -2.09
N LEU A 81 -18.01 -10.72 -2.43
CA LEU A 81 -17.46 -10.29 -3.71
C LEU A 81 -17.97 -11.09 -4.91
N GLU A 82 -18.02 -12.43 -4.83
CA GLU A 82 -18.50 -13.29 -5.92
C GLU A 82 -20.00 -13.09 -6.19
N ALA A 83 -20.79 -12.92 -5.13
CA ALA A 83 -22.20 -12.59 -5.27
C ALA A 83 -22.38 -11.22 -5.96
N ALA A 84 -21.54 -10.24 -5.64
CA ALA A 84 -21.54 -8.95 -6.32
C ALA A 84 -21.29 -9.09 -7.83
N VAL A 85 -20.29 -9.88 -8.23
CA VAL A 85 -20.01 -10.17 -9.66
C VAL A 85 -21.24 -10.79 -10.34
N SER A 86 -21.89 -11.76 -9.69
CA SER A 86 -23.08 -12.42 -10.23
C SER A 86 -24.22 -11.44 -10.47
N HIS A 87 -24.51 -10.57 -9.50
CA HIS A 87 -25.57 -9.57 -9.63
C HIS A 87 -25.24 -8.47 -10.63
N HIS A 88 -23.99 -8.02 -10.73
CA HIS A 88 -23.60 -7.09 -11.80
C HIS A 88 -23.69 -7.71 -13.19
N ARG A 89 -23.43 -9.03 -13.36
CA ARG A 89 -23.67 -9.73 -14.63
C ARG A 89 -25.14 -9.77 -15.01
N LEU A 90 -26.03 -10.06 -14.05
CA LEU A 90 -27.48 -10.04 -14.27
C LEU A 90 -27.93 -8.62 -14.66
N SER A 91 -27.45 -7.59 -13.96
CA SER A 91 -27.73 -6.20 -14.31
C SER A 91 -27.33 -5.86 -15.75
N LEU A 92 -26.13 -6.29 -16.14
CA LEU A 92 -25.58 -6.02 -17.48
C LEU A 92 -26.32 -6.80 -18.58
N ALA A 93 -26.86 -7.98 -18.27
CA ALA A 93 -27.67 -8.76 -19.21
C ALA A 93 -28.97 -8.02 -19.59
N GLU A 94 -29.55 -7.27 -18.65
CA GLU A 94 -30.80 -6.50 -18.88
C GLU A 94 -30.53 -5.16 -19.61
N ASP A 95 -29.34 -4.54 -19.39
CA ASP A 95 -28.97 -3.27 -20.03
C ASP A 95 -27.50 -3.27 -20.49
N PRO A 96 -27.18 -3.97 -21.61
CA PRO A 96 -25.80 -4.17 -22.05
C PRO A 96 -25.15 -2.94 -22.69
N GLN A 97 -25.88 -1.85 -22.89
CA GLN A 97 -25.35 -0.62 -23.48
C GLN A 97 -25.07 0.47 -22.44
N ASN A 98 -25.22 0.16 -21.16
CA ASN A 98 -25.00 1.10 -20.07
C ASN A 98 -23.52 1.13 -19.63
N PRO A 99 -22.79 2.24 -19.82
CA PRO A 99 -21.37 2.31 -19.47
C PRO A 99 -21.12 2.15 -17.97
N ALA A 100 -22.06 2.60 -17.11
CA ALA A 100 -21.91 2.50 -15.67
C ALA A 100 -22.00 1.04 -15.19
N LEU A 101 -22.86 0.20 -15.81
CA LEU A 101 -22.96 -1.21 -15.45
C LEU A 101 -21.69 -1.99 -15.82
N HIS A 102 -21.09 -1.67 -16.98
CA HIS A 102 -19.78 -2.23 -17.32
C HIS A 102 -18.70 -1.82 -16.29
N THR A 103 -18.67 -0.55 -15.87
CA THR A 103 -17.73 -0.10 -14.85
C THR A 103 -17.94 -0.80 -13.50
N ASN A 104 -19.20 -0.98 -13.07
CA ASN A 104 -19.49 -1.64 -11.80
C ASN A 104 -19.11 -3.13 -11.83
N LEU A 105 -19.37 -3.83 -12.93
CA LEU A 105 -18.91 -5.21 -13.12
C LEU A 105 -17.38 -5.27 -13.13
N GLY A 106 -16.71 -4.36 -13.83
CA GLY A 106 -15.24 -4.25 -13.82
C GLY A 106 -14.68 -4.07 -12.41
N ASN A 107 -15.29 -3.18 -11.61
CA ASN A 107 -14.90 -2.96 -10.22
C ASN A 107 -15.09 -4.21 -9.35
N ALA A 108 -16.19 -4.96 -9.54
CA ALA A 108 -16.41 -6.20 -8.83
C ALA A 108 -15.41 -7.29 -9.23
N LEU A 109 -15.10 -7.42 -10.53
CA LEU A 109 -14.09 -8.35 -11.05
C LEU A 109 -12.69 -8.03 -10.52
N ARG A 110 -12.30 -6.76 -10.46
CA ARG A 110 -11.05 -6.33 -9.84
C ARG A 110 -10.99 -6.73 -8.37
N ALA A 111 -12.10 -6.57 -7.62
CA ALA A 111 -12.18 -6.92 -6.21
C ALA A 111 -12.01 -8.44 -5.95
N VAL A 112 -12.40 -9.29 -6.89
CA VAL A 112 -12.17 -10.76 -6.85
C VAL A 112 -10.83 -11.16 -7.49
N ASN A 113 -9.92 -10.21 -7.70
CA ASN A 113 -8.60 -10.45 -8.28
C ASN A 113 -8.64 -11.02 -9.72
N ARG A 114 -9.56 -10.49 -10.56
CA ARG A 114 -9.70 -10.81 -11.99
C ARG A 114 -9.50 -9.54 -12.85
N PRO A 115 -8.33 -8.87 -12.76
CA PRO A 115 -8.12 -7.56 -13.35
C PRO A 115 -8.14 -7.56 -14.88
N GLU A 116 -7.75 -8.66 -15.55
CA GLU A 116 -7.79 -8.77 -17.03
C GLU A 116 -9.22 -8.74 -17.57
N GLU A 117 -10.16 -9.38 -16.86
CA GLU A 117 -11.57 -9.31 -17.22
C GLU A 117 -12.13 -7.91 -16.93
N ALA A 118 -11.75 -7.32 -15.80
CA ALA A 118 -12.15 -5.97 -15.44
C ALA A 118 -11.74 -4.96 -16.52
N VAL A 119 -10.53 -5.04 -17.04
CA VAL A 119 -10.01 -4.20 -18.13
C VAL A 119 -10.93 -4.27 -19.35
N ARG A 120 -11.39 -5.47 -19.76
CA ARG A 120 -12.32 -5.60 -20.91
C ARG A 120 -13.62 -4.84 -20.70
N HIS A 121 -14.20 -4.93 -19.50
CA HIS A 121 -15.42 -4.22 -19.17
C HIS A 121 -15.21 -2.71 -19.08
N HIS A 122 -14.12 -2.23 -18.50
CA HIS A 122 -13.82 -0.80 -18.49
C HIS A 122 -13.56 -0.25 -19.90
N PHE A 123 -12.88 -0.99 -20.78
CA PHE A 123 -12.77 -0.62 -22.20
C PHE A 123 -14.15 -0.51 -22.87
N ARG A 124 -15.05 -1.46 -22.61
CA ARG A 124 -16.41 -1.37 -23.15
C ARG A 124 -17.16 -0.16 -22.63
N SER A 125 -17.02 0.17 -21.35
CA SER A 125 -17.60 1.35 -20.72
C SER A 125 -17.18 2.65 -21.44
N ILE A 126 -15.88 2.85 -21.67
CA ILE A 126 -15.35 4.05 -22.35
C ILE A 126 -15.66 4.06 -23.86
N ALA A 127 -15.82 2.89 -24.48
CA ALA A 127 -16.25 2.79 -25.88
C ALA A 127 -17.72 3.24 -26.05
N LEU A 128 -18.57 2.93 -25.05
CA LEU A 128 -19.98 3.35 -25.03
C LEU A 128 -20.12 4.84 -24.68
N ASN A 129 -19.26 5.37 -23.82
CA ASN A 129 -19.25 6.80 -23.47
C ASN A 129 -17.80 7.30 -23.35
N ARG A 130 -17.29 7.95 -24.39
CA ARG A 130 -15.92 8.50 -24.44
C ARG A 130 -15.65 9.67 -23.48
N ASN A 131 -16.70 10.23 -22.86
CA ASN A 131 -16.60 11.30 -21.89
C ASN A 131 -16.90 10.81 -20.46
N TYR A 132 -16.87 9.50 -20.21
CA TYR A 132 -17.14 8.92 -18.90
C TYR A 132 -15.85 8.86 -18.08
N ALA A 133 -15.62 9.89 -17.24
CA ALA A 133 -14.41 10.03 -16.43
C ALA A 133 -14.15 8.83 -15.51
N ASP A 134 -15.20 8.28 -14.88
CA ASP A 134 -15.08 7.14 -13.98
C ASP A 134 -14.65 5.85 -14.72
N GLY A 135 -15.07 5.69 -15.98
CA GLY A 135 -14.61 4.59 -16.83
C GLY A 135 -13.09 4.61 -17.03
N PHE A 136 -12.54 5.78 -17.35
CA PHE A 136 -11.09 5.96 -17.49
C PHE A 136 -10.36 5.78 -16.15
N PHE A 137 -10.89 6.34 -15.07
CA PHE A 137 -10.31 6.20 -13.74
C PHE A 137 -10.21 4.72 -13.30
N ASN A 138 -11.29 3.96 -13.44
CA ASN A 138 -11.31 2.56 -13.01
C ASN A 138 -10.49 1.65 -13.97
N LEU A 139 -10.45 1.96 -15.26
CA LEU A 139 -9.53 1.31 -16.19
C LEU A 139 -8.08 1.51 -15.76
N ALA A 140 -7.70 2.75 -15.41
CA ALA A 140 -6.36 3.08 -14.95
C ALA A 140 -5.96 2.30 -13.70
N LEU A 141 -6.87 2.15 -12.73
CA LEU A 141 -6.63 1.33 -11.54
C LEU A 141 -6.33 -0.14 -11.90
N CYS A 142 -7.10 -0.73 -12.81
CA CYS A 142 -6.87 -2.11 -13.26
C CYS A 142 -5.55 -2.25 -14.03
N LEU A 143 -5.23 -1.30 -14.90
CA LEU A 143 -3.98 -1.30 -15.66
C LEU A 143 -2.76 -1.18 -14.73
N ARG A 144 -2.84 -0.32 -13.71
CA ARG A 144 -1.81 -0.20 -12.69
C ARG A 144 -1.63 -1.51 -11.92
N ASP A 145 -2.71 -2.13 -11.49
CA ASP A 145 -2.69 -3.41 -10.77
C ASP A 145 -2.12 -4.56 -11.65
N LEU A 146 -2.11 -4.39 -12.97
CA LEU A 146 -1.46 -5.28 -13.94
C LEU A 146 -0.03 -4.83 -14.32
N GLY A 147 0.54 -3.84 -13.64
CA GLY A 147 1.87 -3.29 -13.95
C GLY A 147 1.95 -2.51 -15.27
N ARG A 148 0.82 -2.26 -15.97
CA ARG A 148 0.73 -1.50 -17.22
C ARG A 148 0.66 0.00 -16.93
N VAL A 149 1.73 0.50 -16.27
CA VAL A 149 1.72 1.82 -15.61
C VAL A 149 1.65 2.97 -16.60
N ASP A 150 2.31 2.89 -17.75
CA ASP A 150 2.25 3.95 -18.76
C ASP A 150 0.82 4.14 -19.30
N GLU A 151 0.12 3.03 -19.53
CA GLU A 151 -1.27 3.07 -19.97
C GLU A 151 -2.18 3.58 -18.84
N ALA A 152 -1.90 3.21 -17.59
CA ALA A 152 -2.63 3.72 -16.42
C ALA A 152 -2.48 5.25 -16.30
N ILE A 153 -1.27 5.79 -16.47
CA ILE A 153 -1.00 7.24 -16.46
C ILE A 153 -1.82 7.93 -17.56
N GLY A 154 -1.84 7.40 -18.78
CA GLY A 154 -2.65 7.93 -19.88
C GLY A 154 -4.15 7.97 -19.52
N CYS A 155 -4.67 6.91 -18.92
CA CYS A 155 -6.05 6.82 -18.51
C CYS A 155 -6.38 7.75 -17.33
N PHE A 156 -5.51 7.87 -16.31
CA PHE A 156 -5.69 8.84 -15.21
C PHE A 156 -5.67 10.28 -15.73
N THR A 157 -4.76 10.60 -16.62
CA THR A 157 -4.67 11.92 -17.28
C THR A 157 -5.96 12.23 -18.03
N ARG A 158 -6.51 11.27 -18.78
CA ARG A 158 -7.79 11.43 -19.47
C ARG A 158 -8.96 11.61 -18.50
N ALA A 159 -8.99 10.83 -17.40
CA ALA A 159 -10.02 10.98 -16.36
C ALA A 159 -9.99 12.39 -15.73
N LEU A 160 -8.79 12.93 -15.46
CA LEU A 160 -8.61 14.28 -14.93
C LEU A 160 -8.94 15.38 -15.95
N ALA A 161 -8.69 15.15 -17.23
CA ALA A 161 -9.12 16.09 -18.29
C ALA A 161 -10.65 16.19 -18.36
N LEU A 162 -11.37 15.11 -18.05
CA LEU A 162 -12.84 15.07 -18.01
C LEU A 162 -13.41 15.55 -16.67
N ASN A 163 -12.71 15.32 -15.56
CA ASN A 163 -13.09 15.74 -14.22
C ASN A 163 -11.84 16.23 -13.45
N PRO A 164 -11.46 17.52 -13.60
CA PRO A 164 -10.26 18.09 -12.98
C PRO A 164 -10.28 18.08 -11.44
N ASP A 165 -11.47 18.07 -10.83
CA ASP A 165 -11.64 18.12 -9.38
C ASP A 165 -11.56 16.73 -8.71
N ASN A 166 -11.36 15.66 -9.46
CA ASN A 166 -11.22 14.33 -8.91
C ASN A 166 -9.86 14.19 -8.19
N LYS A 167 -9.90 14.48 -6.88
CA LYS A 167 -8.71 14.43 -5.98
C LYS A 167 -8.10 13.04 -5.93
N ARG A 168 -8.95 12.00 -5.96
CA ARG A 168 -8.50 10.60 -5.94
C ARG A 168 -7.75 10.24 -7.22
N ALA A 169 -8.29 10.60 -8.39
CA ALA A 169 -7.60 10.37 -9.66
C ALA A 169 -6.23 11.06 -9.72
N ARG A 170 -6.12 12.26 -9.14
CA ARG A 170 -4.84 12.98 -9.06
C ARG A 170 -3.84 12.26 -8.15
N THR A 171 -4.28 11.75 -7.01
CA THR A 171 -3.43 10.99 -6.09
C THR A 171 -3.00 9.65 -6.72
N GLU A 172 -3.90 8.96 -7.41
CA GLU A 172 -3.59 7.69 -8.06
C GLU A 172 -2.65 7.88 -9.27
N LEU A 173 -2.80 8.99 -10.01
CA LEU A 173 -1.83 9.39 -11.04
C LEU A 173 -0.45 9.60 -10.44
N ALA A 174 -0.37 10.29 -9.29
CA ALA A 174 0.90 10.50 -8.60
C ALA A 174 1.56 9.17 -8.20
N ILE A 175 0.79 8.22 -7.65
CA ILE A 175 1.28 6.87 -7.32
C ILE A 175 1.81 6.17 -8.58
N ALA A 176 1.10 6.26 -9.71
CA ALA A 176 1.54 5.67 -10.96
C ALA A 176 2.86 6.28 -11.49
N LEU A 177 3.01 7.61 -11.38
CA LEU A 177 4.27 8.30 -11.69
C LEU A 177 5.42 7.83 -10.80
N LEU A 178 5.20 7.72 -9.48
CA LEU A 178 6.19 7.20 -8.54
C LEU A 178 6.58 5.74 -8.85
N MET A 179 5.61 4.89 -9.21
CA MET A 179 5.85 3.50 -9.64
C MET A 179 6.71 3.43 -10.90
N ARG A 180 6.54 4.37 -11.84
CA ARG A 180 7.35 4.47 -13.06
C ARG A 180 8.76 4.99 -12.80
N GLY A 181 8.97 5.71 -11.69
CA GLY A 181 10.24 6.32 -11.34
C GLY A 181 10.32 7.83 -11.60
N ASP A 182 9.24 8.47 -11.97
CA ASP A 182 9.15 9.92 -12.16
C ASP A 182 9.02 10.63 -10.79
N LEU A 183 10.05 10.51 -9.97
CA LEU A 183 10.00 10.86 -8.56
C LEU A 183 9.67 12.34 -8.34
N ARG A 184 10.29 13.26 -9.10
CA ARG A 184 10.05 14.71 -8.95
C ARG A 184 8.60 15.09 -9.24
N GLU A 185 8.07 14.66 -10.38
CA GLU A 185 6.69 14.92 -10.77
C GLU A 185 5.70 14.16 -9.89
N GLY A 186 6.01 12.91 -9.60
CA GLY A 186 5.20 12.05 -8.75
C GLY A 186 5.01 12.62 -7.34
N PHE A 187 6.07 13.05 -6.66
CA PHE A 187 5.94 13.67 -5.33
C PHE A 187 5.22 15.02 -5.35
N ALA A 188 5.45 15.85 -6.38
CA ALA A 188 4.69 17.08 -6.55
C ALA A 188 3.19 16.82 -6.71
N ALA A 189 2.83 15.84 -7.54
CA ALA A 189 1.43 15.44 -7.72
C ALA A 189 0.85 14.74 -6.47
N TYR A 190 1.68 14.03 -5.69
CA TYR A 190 1.26 13.28 -4.50
C TYR A 190 0.79 14.20 -3.36
N GLU A 191 1.12 15.48 -3.38
CA GLU A 191 0.59 16.47 -2.45
C GLU A 191 -0.95 16.59 -2.52
N ALA A 192 -1.57 16.16 -3.63
CA ALA A 192 -3.03 16.08 -3.77
C ALA A 192 -3.70 15.17 -2.71
N ARG A 193 -2.99 14.17 -2.17
CA ARG A 193 -3.48 13.27 -1.12
C ARG A 193 -3.96 14.01 0.13
N LYS A 194 -3.34 15.16 0.46
CA LYS A 194 -3.74 16.01 1.61
C LYS A 194 -5.19 16.51 1.54
N ARG A 195 -5.80 16.44 0.35
CA ARG A 195 -7.19 16.83 0.13
C ARG A 195 -8.16 15.66 0.23
N LEU A 196 -7.68 14.45 0.42
CA LEU A 196 -8.49 13.25 0.61
C LEU A 196 -9.05 13.23 2.05
N PRO A 197 -10.30 12.78 2.25
CA PRO A 197 -10.89 12.70 3.59
C PRO A 197 -10.17 11.73 4.53
N GLU A 198 -9.61 10.67 3.97
CA GLU A 198 -8.89 9.63 4.69
C GLU A 198 -7.47 10.02 5.11
N THR A 199 -6.90 11.08 4.56
CA THR A 199 -5.57 11.55 4.94
C THR A 199 -5.64 12.24 6.30
N PRO A 200 -4.86 11.79 7.31
CA PRO A 200 -4.81 12.42 8.60
C PRO A 200 -4.43 13.90 8.48
N LYS A 201 -5.18 14.76 9.14
CA LYS A 201 -4.86 16.19 9.21
C LYS A 201 -4.22 16.44 10.56
N PRO A 202 -2.99 16.98 10.60
CA PRO A 202 -2.39 17.35 11.87
C PRO A 202 -3.18 18.52 12.49
N ASP A 203 -3.43 18.42 13.78
CA ASP A 203 -4.07 19.50 14.56
C ASP A 203 -2.97 20.33 15.26
N PHE A 204 -2.20 21.06 14.43
CA PHE A 204 -1.16 21.96 14.91
C PHE A 204 -1.56 23.42 14.64
N ALA A 205 -1.36 24.27 15.64
CA ALA A 205 -1.59 25.72 15.51
C ALA A 205 -0.53 26.41 14.60
N GLN A 206 0.66 25.81 14.49
CA GLN A 206 1.75 26.32 13.68
C GLN A 206 1.50 26.06 12.20
N PRO A 207 2.02 26.90 11.28
CA PRO A 207 1.84 26.71 9.85
C PRO A 207 2.65 25.52 9.33
N ALA A 208 2.10 24.89 8.27
CA ALA A 208 2.88 23.92 7.49
C ALA A 208 4.03 24.61 6.77
N TRP A 209 5.21 23.97 6.75
CA TRP A 209 6.36 24.45 5.99
C TRP A 209 6.10 24.29 4.48
N ASP A 210 6.43 25.32 3.73
CA ASP A 210 6.19 25.44 2.29
C ASP A 210 7.41 25.13 1.40
N GLY A 211 8.53 24.70 2.01
CA GLY A 211 9.81 24.46 1.31
C GLY A 211 10.75 25.68 1.27
N GLY A 212 10.30 26.85 1.78
CA GLY A 212 11.08 28.09 1.83
C GLY A 212 12.22 28.06 2.86
N PRO A 213 12.85 29.24 3.13
CA PRO A 213 13.99 29.36 4.05
C PRO A 213 13.66 28.83 5.44
N ILE A 214 14.55 27.96 5.98
CA ILE A 214 14.32 27.23 7.24
C ILE A 214 15.42 27.50 8.29
N ALA A 215 16.49 28.19 7.93
CA ALA A 215 17.61 28.49 8.85
C ALA A 215 17.12 29.16 10.12
N GLY A 216 17.56 28.67 11.29
CA GLY A 216 17.17 29.18 12.60
C GLY A 216 15.78 28.81 13.07
N LYS A 217 14.92 28.22 12.25
CA LYS A 217 13.59 27.75 12.63
C LYS A 217 13.62 26.34 13.24
N ARG A 218 12.65 26.09 14.11
CA ARG A 218 12.36 24.75 14.65
C ARG A 218 11.27 24.11 13.80
N ILE A 219 11.58 22.98 13.18
CA ILE A 219 10.60 22.23 12.37
C ILE A 219 10.23 20.92 13.06
N LEU A 220 8.93 20.64 13.15
CA LEU A 220 8.40 19.35 13.57
C LEU A 220 8.08 18.50 12.33
N LEU A 221 8.82 17.42 12.15
CA LEU A 221 8.54 16.38 11.16
C LEU A 221 7.60 15.37 11.78
N HIS A 222 6.48 15.07 11.12
CA HIS A 222 5.49 14.16 11.67
C HIS A 222 5.13 13.04 10.68
N PRO A 223 4.73 11.84 11.19
CA PRO A 223 4.29 10.75 10.35
C PRO A 223 2.92 11.09 9.72
N GLU A 224 2.62 10.43 8.63
CA GLU A 224 1.32 10.50 7.97
C GLU A 224 0.80 9.08 7.67
N GLN A 225 1.70 8.15 7.43
CA GLN A 225 1.41 6.77 7.07
C GLN A 225 2.12 5.81 8.05
N GLY A 226 2.64 4.69 7.55
CA GLY A 226 3.23 3.66 8.39
C GLY A 226 4.70 3.87 8.78
N LEU A 227 5.23 2.91 9.55
CA LEU A 227 6.63 2.89 10.01
C LEU A 227 7.64 2.96 8.86
N SER A 228 7.33 2.30 7.73
CA SER A 228 8.19 2.30 6.53
C SER A 228 8.43 3.70 5.99
N ASP A 229 7.42 4.59 6.07
CA ASP A 229 7.56 5.97 5.58
C ASP A 229 8.45 6.80 6.48
N VAL A 230 8.31 6.64 7.79
CA VAL A 230 9.20 7.31 8.74
C VAL A 230 10.64 6.88 8.49
N LEU A 231 10.90 5.57 8.41
CA LEU A 231 12.24 5.03 8.11
C LEU A 231 12.78 5.52 6.77
N LEU A 232 11.93 5.58 5.73
CA LEU A 232 12.36 6.04 4.40
C LEU A 232 12.65 7.54 4.36
N PHE A 233 11.76 8.37 4.92
CA PHE A 233 11.79 9.81 4.70
C PHE A 233 12.51 10.60 5.81
N VAL A 234 12.82 9.99 6.95
CA VAL A 234 13.61 10.66 8.01
C VAL A 234 14.99 11.09 7.51
N ARG A 235 15.52 10.50 6.44
CA ARG A 235 16.77 10.91 5.78
C ARG A 235 16.80 12.41 5.41
N PHE A 236 15.64 12.99 5.11
CA PHE A 236 15.52 14.42 4.78
C PHE A 236 15.74 15.33 5.98
N ALA A 237 15.64 14.81 7.21
CA ALA A 237 16.01 15.56 8.42
C ALA A 237 17.47 16.04 8.37
N ARG A 238 18.38 15.23 7.81
CA ARG A 238 19.79 15.60 7.60
C ARG A 238 19.93 16.84 6.69
N GLU A 239 19.16 16.89 5.63
CA GLU A 239 19.15 18.05 4.72
C GLU A 239 18.59 19.31 5.40
N LEU A 240 17.52 19.18 6.16
CA LEU A 240 16.96 20.31 6.93
C LEU A 240 17.94 20.80 7.99
N LYS A 241 18.63 19.89 8.68
CA LYS A 241 19.70 20.22 9.62
C LYS A 241 20.83 20.98 8.93
N ARG A 242 21.26 20.52 7.75
CA ARG A 242 22.30 21.18 6.93
C ARG A 242 21.85 22.58 6.48
N ARG A 243 20.55 22.81 6.25
CA ARG A 243 19.95 24.13 5.96
C ARG A 243 19.81 25.01 7.20
N GLY A 244 20.29 24.56 8.37
CA GLY A 244 20.32 25.33 9.62
C GLY A 244 19.04 25.28 10.45
N ALA A 245 18.13 24.31 10.19
CA ALA A 245 16.97 24.10 11.02
C ALA A 245 17.33 23.38 12.32
N LYS A 246 16.52 23.58 13.37
CA LYS A 246 16.39 22.65 14.48
C LYS A 246 15.29 21.64 14.14
N VAL A 247 15.65 20.36 14.07
CA VAL A 247 14.78 19.29 13.58
C VAL A 247 14.24 18.49 14.74
N TYR A 248 12.92 18.49 14.91
CA TYR A 248 12.18 17.65 15.85
C TYR A 248 11.39 16.60 15.06
N VAL A 249 11.37 15.38 15.58
CA VAL A 249 10.68 14.26 14.93
C VAL A 249 9.61 13.71 15.85
N LEU A 250 8.36 13.75 15.42
CA LEU A 250 7.25 12.97 15.99
C LEU A 250 7.20 11.63 15.27
N CYS A 251 7.18 10.53 16.02
CA CYS A 251 7.14 9.18 15.45
C CYS A 251 6.30 8.22 16.29
N GLN A 252 6.00 7.04 15.74
CA GLN A 252 5.43 5.94 16.49
C GLN A 252 6.43 5.43 17.54
N LEU A 253 5.95 5.06 18.73
CA LEU A 253 6.77 4.66 19.85
C LEU A 253 7.90 3.65 19.53
N PRO A 254 7.70 2.61 18.71
CA PRO A 254 8.77 1.67 18.38
C PRO A 254 9.98 2.25 17.63
N LEU A 255 9.86 3.45 17.07
CA LEU A 255 10.97 4.11 16.34
C LEU A 255 11.76 5.10 17.21
N LYS A 256 11.25 5.46 18.39
CA LYS A 256 11.78 6.56 19.20
C LYS A 256 13.26 6.38 19.50
N GLU A 257 13.64 5.27 20.09
CA GLU A 257 15.01 4.99 20.53
C GLU A 257 15.99 4.92 19.35
N LEU A 258 15.57 4.35 18.22
CA LEU A 258 16.38 4.32 17.01
C LEU A 258 16.67 5.72 16.47
N LEU A 259 15.66 6.59 16.45
CA LEU A 259 15.78 7.93 15.87
C LEU A 259 16.47 8.92 16.82
N ALA A 260 16.40 8.70 18.12
CA ALA A 260 17.05 9.53 19.12
C ALA A 260 18.58 9.50 19.04
N ASP A 261 19.16 8.43 18.48
CA ASP A 261 20.61 8.29 18.25
C ASP A 261 21.12 9.03 17.01
N ALA A 262 20.22 9.59 16.18
CA ALA A 262 20.60 10.26 14.94
C ALA A 262 21.09 11.71 15.20
N ASP A 263 22.34 12.02 14.91
CA ASP A 263 23.01 13.31 15.17
C ASP A 263 22.39 14.52 14.43
N TYR A 264 21.59 14.28 13.43
CA TYR A 264 20.88 15.30 12.65
C TYR A 264 19.44 15.56 13.13
N ILE A 265 19.01 14.91 14.24
CA ILE A 265 17.72 15.14 14.91
C ILE A 265 18.00 15.77 16.27
N ASP A 266 17.35 16.89 16.58
CA ASP A 266 17.58 17.61 17.84
C ASP A 266 16.72 17.06 18.98
N ASP A 267 15.55 16.49 18.67
CA ASP A 267 14.67 15.86 19.65
C ASP A 267 13.70 14.89 18.96
N VAL A 268 13.36 13.78 19.64
CA VAL A 268 12.42 12.76 19.17
C VAL A 268 11.30 12.56 20.18
N VAL A 269 10.07 12.72 19.72
CA VAL A 269 8.86 12.62 20.54
C VAL A 269 8.01 11.47 20.02
N ALA A 270 7.52 10.58 20.90
CA ALA A 270 6.58 9.56 20.50
C ALA A 270 5.14 10.10 20.46
N GLU A 271 4.29 9.47 19.62
CA GLU A 271 2.86 9.77 19.61
C GLU A 271 2.25 9.64 21.01
N GLY A 272 1.53 10.69 21.44
CA GLY A 272 0.94 10.78 22.78
C GLY A 272 1.78 11.51 23.82
N GLU A 273 3.05 11.83 23.54
CA GLU A 273 3.90 12.63 24.41
C GLU A 273 3.72 14.14 24.17
N THR A 274 4.20 14.96 25.11
CA THR A 274 4.14 16.43 24.99
C THR A 274 5.11 16.94 23.92
N LEU A 275 4.60 17.66 22.94
CA LEU A 275 5.40 18.21 21.86
C LEU A 275 6.28 19.39 22.34
N PRO A 276 7.53 19.49 21.87
CA PRO A 276 8.36 20.68 22.09
C PRO A 276 7.77 21.89 21.33
N ARG A 277 8.24 23.07 21.66
CA ARG A 277 7.88 24.29 20.90
C ARG A 277 8.53 24.25 19.52
N PHE A 278 7.74 24.39 18.46
CA PHE A 278 8.21 24.46 17.07
C PHE A 278 7.57 25.65 16.34
N ASP A 279 8.16 26.04 15.21
CA ASP A 279 7.75 27.23 14.45
C ASP A 279 6.96 26.83 13.20
N VAL A 280 7.31 25.69 12.59
CA VAL A 280 6.64 25.12 11.41
C VAL A 280 6.61 23.60 11.51
N HIS A 281 5.73 22.95 10.74
CA HIS A 281 5.69 21.50 10.66
C HIS A 281 5.66 20.99 9.22
N ALA A 282 6.05 19.73 9.01
CA ALA A 282 5.91 19.04 7.73
C ALA A 282 5.61 17.55 7.91
N SER A 283 4.70 17.01 7.07
CA SER A 283 4.60 15.57 6.91
C SER A 283 5.87 15.02 6.27
N MET A 284 6.44 13.93 6.81
CA MET A 284 7.64 13.32 6.26
C MET A 284 7.46 12.89 4.80
N VAL A 285 6.26 12.43 4.42
CA VAL A 285 5.93 12.04 3.04
C VAL A 285 5.93 13.22 2.06
N SER A 286 5.87 14.46 2.55
CA SER A 286 5.98 15.67 1.72
C SER A 286 7.42 16.15 1.53
N LEU A 287 8.38 15.67 2.32
CA LEU A 287 9.77 16.13 2.26
C LEU A 287 10.45 15.94 0.90
N PRO A 288 10.22 14.84 0.16
CA PRO A 288 10.75 14.70 -1.20
C PRO A 288 10.34 15.85 -2.13
N HIS A 289 9.11 16.32 -2.01
CA HIS A 289 8.63 17.50 -2.76
C HIS A 289 9.21 18.79 -2.23
N LEU A 290 9.14 19.02 -0.91
CA LEU A 290 9.54 20.28 -0.26
C LEU A 290 11.04 20.52 -0.29
N CYS A 291 11.85 19.48 -0.17
CA CYS A 291 13.31 19.56 -0.22
C CYS A 291 13.85 19.55 -1.64
N SER A 292 13.10 19.03 -2.62
CA SER A 292 13.50 18.91 -4.04
C SER A 292 14.91 18.34 -4.22
N PRO A 293 15.21 17.14 -3.68
CA PRO A 293 16.55 16.58 -3.71
C PRO A 293 16.96 16.17 -5.12
N ASP A 294 18.25 15.90 -5.29
CA ASP A 294 18.71 15.02 -6.35
C ASP A 294 18.43 13.58 -5.94
N PHE A 295 17.51 12.93 -6.64
CA PHE A 295 17.10 11.57 -6.32
C PHE A 295 18.16 10.52 -6.71
N ASP A 296 19.11 10.86 -7.56
CA ASP A 296 20.20 9.96 -7.95
C ASP A 296 21.35 9.96 -6.91
N GLU A 297 21.42 11.01 -6.05
CA GLU A 297 22.44 11.19 -5.01
C GLU A 297 21.86 11.11 -3.60
N MET A 298 20.90 10.23 -3.35
CA MET A 298 20.29 10.10 -2.03
C MET A 298 21.27 9.55 -0.99
N PRO A 299 21.44 10.23 0.18
CA PRO A 299 22.39 9.80 1.20
C PRO A 299 22.03 8.42 1.79
N SER A 300 23.03 7.53 1.89
CA SER A 300 22.95 6.22 2.53
C SER A 300 24.38 5.79 2.95
N PRO A 301 24.57 5.20 4.15
CA PRO A 301 23.59 5.03 5.22
C PRO A 301 23.19 6.34 5.92
N TYR A 302 22.05 6.34 6.59
CA TYR A 302 21.57 7.49 7.36
C TYR A 302 20.98 7.09 8.71
N LEU A 303 20.86 5.79 9.03
CA LEU A 303 20.52 5.26 10.35
C LEU A 303 21.64 4.31 10.80
N SER A 304 21.79 4.14 12.11
CA SER A 304 22.73 3.23 12.75
C SER A 304 22.07 2.53 13.93
N ALA A 305 22.64 1.39 14.34
CA ALA A 305 22.22 0.74 15.58
C ALA A 305 22.75 1.55 16.77
N PRO A 306 21.88 1.92 17.76
CA PRO A 306 22.35 2.55 18.98
C PRO A 306 23.32 1.66 19.75
N SER A 307 24.40 2.25 20.25
CA SER A 307 25.52 1.51 20.87
C SER A 307 25.19 0.90 22.23
N ASP A 308 24.18 1.43 22.91
CA ASP A 308 23.71 1.01 24.24
C ASP A 308 22.62 -0.08 24.20
N ARG A 309 22.09 -0.41 23.02
CA ARG A 309 21.01 -1.38 22.79
C ARG A 309 21.54 -2.64 22.09
N LEU A 310 22.26 -3.49 22.81
CA LEU A 310 22.88 -4.68 22.25
C LEU A 310 22.01 -5.94 22.44
N ILE A 311 21.34 -6.40 21.35
CA ILE A 311 20.86 -7.77 21.25
C ILE A 311 22.04 -8.66 20.90
N LYS A 312 22.37 -9.64 21.74
CA LYS A 312 23.43 -10.61 21.45
C LYS A 312 22.84 -11.81 20.72
N LEU A 313 23.27 -12.04 19.48
CA LEU A 313 22.88 -13.21 18.70
C LEU A 313 23.53 -14.53 19.17
N GLY A 314 24.27 -14.49 20.29
CA GLY A 314 25.00 -15.62 20.84
C GLY A 314 26.44 -15.77 20.30
N ARG A 315 27.09 -16.89 20.58
CA ARG A 315 28.39 -17.21 19.95
C ARG A 315 28.14 -17.53 18.49
N LEU A 316 28.58 -16.62 17.61
CA LEU A 316 28.47 -16.76 16.17
C LEU A 316 29.71 -17.50 15.64
N ASP A 317 29.50 -18.57 14.86
CA ASP A 317 30.55 -19.18 14.08
C ASP A 317 30.94 -18.21 12.95
N LYS A 318 32.14 -17.65 13.02
CA LYS A 318 32.64 -16.67 12.05
C LYS A 318 32.82 -17.26 10.64
N ALA A 319 32.90 -18.58 10.52
CA ALA A 319 33.07 -19.25 9.24
C ALA A 319 31.75 -19.34 8.44
N ARG A 320 30.63 -19.09 9.08
CA ARG A 320 29.29 -19.24 8.48
C ARG A 320 28.67 -17.87 8.14
N LEU A 321 27.92 -17.83 7.01
CA LEU A 321 27.17 -16.64 6.61
C LEU A 321 25.91 -16.51 7.46
N ARG A 322 25.75 -15.36 8.13
CA ARG A 322 24.62 -15.06 9.03
C ARG A 322 23.52 -14.39 8.24
N ILE A 323 22.41 -15.09 8.05
CA ILE A 323 21.27 -14.60 7.25
C ILE A 323 20.10 -14.32 8.18
N GLY A 324 19.62 -13.07 8.17
CA GLY A 324 18.34 -12.72 8.74
C GLY A 324 17.20 -13.02 7.76
N ILE A 325 16.08 -13.54 8.25
CA ILE A 325 14.88 -13.76 7.45
C ILE A 325 13.65 -13.09 8.06
N TYR A 326 12.78 -12.56 7.17
CA TYR A 326 11.47 -12.00 7.53
C TYR A 326 10.48 -12.24 6.39
N TRP A 327 9.36 -12.94 6.64
CA TRP A 327 8.52 -13.51 5.58
C TRP A 327 7.06 -13.08 5.60
N ALA A 328 6.52 -12.63 6.73
CA ALA A 328 5.08 -12.37 6.85
C ALA A 328 4.79 -10.94 7.27
N ALA A 329 3.89 -10.29 6.55
CA ALA A 329 3.28 -9.04 6.98
C ALA A 329 2.25 -9.25 8.10
N ASN A 330 1.81 -8.18 8.74
CA ASN A 330 0.97 -8.26 9.95
C ASN A 330 -0.46 -8.79 9.73
N GLY A 331 -0.88 -9.05 8.50
CA GLY A 331 -2.20 -9.61 8.16
C GLY A 331 -3.37 -8.65 8.38
N ARG A 332 -3.11 -7.36 8.62
CA ARG A 332 -4.13 -6.34 8.87
C ARG A 332 -4.80 -5.81 7.60
N GLN A 333 -4.12 -5.94 6.47
CA GLN A 333 -4.60 -5.46 5.16
C GLN A 333 -4.74 -6.63 4.18
N ALA A 334 -5.68 -6.55 3.25
CA ALA A 334 -5.86 -7.58 2.23
C ALA A 334 -4.59 -7.78 1.37
N GLN A 335 -3.83 -6.73 1.14
CA GLN A 335 -2.56 -6.73 0.40
C GLN A 335 -1.42 -7.44 1.15
N ASP A 336 -1.52 -7.59 2.47
CA ASP A 336 -0.49 -8.27 3.28
C ASP A 336 -0.29 -9.73 2.85
N ARG A 337 -1.36 -10.38 2.37
CA ARG A 337 -1.28 -11.77 1.85
C ARG A 337 -0.50 -11.85 0.54
N LEU A 338 -0.58 -10.82 -0.31
CA LEU A 338 0.11 -10.81 -1.60
C LEU A 338 1.61 -10.57 -1.47
N ARG A 339 2.03 -9.80 -0.46
CA ARG A 339 3.44 -9.50 -0.18
C ARG A 339 4.11 -10.47 0.79
N SER A 340 3.36 -11.32 1.51
CA SER A 340 3.93 -12.35 2.38
C SER A 340 4.43 -13.52 1.54
N ALA A 341 5.65 -14.00 1.85
CA ALA A 341 6.24 -15.15 1.20
C ALA A 341 6.04 -16.43 2.05
N PRO A 342 5.90 -17.62 1.44
CA PRO A 342 5.74 -18.86 2.19
C PRO A 342 6.97 -19.18 3.05
N PHE A 343 6.81 -19.37 4.36
CA PHE A 343 7.92 -19.71 5.28
C PHE A 343 8.67 -20.97 4.86
N ALA A 344 7.95 -21.95 4.31
CA ALA A 344 8.55 -23.20 3.83
C ALA A 344 9.71 -22.98 2.82
N GLN A 345 9.65 -21.91 2.02
CA GLN A 345 10.73 -21.58 1.08
C GLN A 345 12.02 -21.16 1.79
N PHE A 346 11.91 -20.48 2.93
CA PHE A 346 13.07 -20.06 3.73
C PHE A 346 13.73 -21.22 4.46
N LEU A 347 12.99 -22.29 4.77
CA LEU A 347 13.55 -23.50 5.35
C LEU A 347 14.58 -24.17 4.42
N GLY A 348 14.51 -23.92 3.11
CA GLY A 348 15.52 -24.39 2.16
C GLY A 348 16.93 -23.88 2.46
N PHE A 349 17.09 -22.79 3.22
CA PHE A 349 18.38 -22.25 3.61
C PHE A 349 18.97 -22.97 4.85
N THR A 350 18.14 -23.62 5.67
CA THR A 350 18.58 -24.21 6.95
C THR A 350 19.35 -25.51 6.78
N GLY A 351 19.26 -26.17 5.62
CA GLY A 351 20.00 -27.39 5.30
C GLY A 351 21.46 -27.16 4.84
N ASP A 352 21.81 -25.88 4.61
CA ASP A 352 23.17 -25.53 4.17
C ASP A 352 24.11 -25.36 5.39
N PRO A 353 25.19 -26.16 5.52
CA PRO A 353 26.10 -26.05 6.65
C PRO A 353 26.89 -24.76 6.71
N GLU A 354 26.99 -24.01 5.61
CA GLU A 354 27.69 -22.72 5.54
C GLU A 354 26.81 -21.55 5.99
N LEU A 355 25.53 -21.79 6.29
CA LEU A 355 24.55 -20.75 6.66
C LEU A 355 24.15 -20.86 8.13
N LEU A 356 24.00 -19.71 8.78
CA LEU A 356 23.29 -19.53 10.05
C LEU A 356 22.04 -18.66 9.79
N VAL A 357 20.87 -19.23 10.01
CA VAL A 357 19.61 -18.56 9.71
C VAL A 357 18.96 -18.02 10.98
N PHE A 358 18.71 -16.70 11.00
CA PHE A 358 18.10 -15.97 12.12
C PHE A 358 16.72 -15.44 11.70
N SER A 359 15.69 -15.81 12.44
CA SER A 359 14.37 -15.22 12.27
C SER A 359 14.30 -13.89 12.99
N LEU A 360 13.99 -12.82 12.27
CA LEU A 360 13.65 -11.51 12.81
C LEU A 360 12.12 -11.29 12.81
N GLN A 361 11.35 -12.33 12.50
CA GLN A 361 9.91 -12.29 12.38
C GLN A 361 9.25 -12.09 13.72
N GLY A 362 8.50 -10.99 13.84
CA GLY A 362 7.58 -10.74 14.94
C GLY A 362 6.11 -11.03 14.61
N GLY A 363 5.25 -10.99 15.61
CA GLY A 363 3.79 -11.03 15.44
C GLY A 363 3.25 -12.35 14.90
N ALA A 364 2.27 -12.29 14.00
CA ALA A 364 1.51 -13.45 13.54
C ALA A 364 2.37 -14.52 12.83
N GLY A 365 3.42 -14.10 12.10
CA GLY A 365 4.30 -15.01 11.38
C GLY A 365 5.17 -15.91 12.26
N GLN A 366 5.37 -15.57 13.54
CA GLN A 366 6.12 -16.44 14.47
C GLN A 366 5.51 -17.83 14.67
N LYS A 367 4.20 -17.98 14.47
CA LYS A 367 3.50 -19.26 14.54
C LYS A 367 4.04 -20.27 13.53
N ASP A 368 4.53 -19.80 12.39
CA ASP A 368 5.03 -20.66 11.32
C ASP A 368 6.26 -21.47 11.80
N ILE A 369 7.13 -20.89 12.64
CA ILE A 369 8.29 -21.59 13.20
C ILE A 369 7.86 -22.85 13.98
N GLN A 370 6.78 -22.75 14.74
CA GLN A 370 6.21 -23.86 15.50
C GLN A 370 5.48 -24.86 14.57
N GLN A 371 4.68 -24.38 13.63
CA GLN A 371 3.91 -25.21 12.71
C GLN A 371 4.81 -26.07 11.82
N PHE A 372 5.96 -25.55 11.40
CA PHE A 372 6.92 -26.29 10.58
C PHE A 372 7.98 -27.03 11.40
N ALA A 373 7.84 -27.11 12.74
CA ALA A 373 8.81 -27.72 13.65
C ALA A 373 10.26 -27.20 13.43
N ALA A 374 10.39 -25.95 13.04
CA ALA A 374 11.65 -25.31 12.66
C ALA A 374 12.46 -24.80 13.88
N ALA A 375 11.99 -25.05 15.11
CA ALA A 375 12.73 -24.76 16.33
C ALA A 375 14.04 -25.57 16.34
N GLY A 376 15.18 -24.88 16.33
CA GLY A 376 16.50 -25.50 16.25
C GLY A 376 17.09 -25.48 14.82
N LEU A 377 16.30 -25.27 13.77
CA LEU A 377 16.78 -25.01 12.42
C LEU A 377 16.99 -23.51 12.17
N VAL A 378 16.19 -22.69 12.82
CA VAL A 378 16.21 -21.23 12.72
C VAL A 378 16.39 -20.63 14.11
N HIS A 379 17.33 -19.72 14.26
CA HIS A 379 17.52 -18.98 15.52
C HIS A 379 16.45 -17.90 15.64
N ASP A 380 15.43 -18.09 16.49
CA ASP A 380 14.31 -17.16 16.65
C ASP A 380 14.71 -15.97 17.54
N VAL A 381 15.20 -14.91 16.95
CA VAL A 381 15.57 -13.64 17.59
C VAL A 381 14.36 -12.69 17.69
N GLY A 382 13.43 -12.82 16.75
CA GLY A 382 12.28 -11.91 16.62
C GLY A 382 11.40 -11.82 17.88
N ARG A 383 11.39 -12.85 18.74
CA ARG A 383 10.68 -12.84 20.03
C ARG A 383 11.25 -11.84 21.04
N GLY A 384 12.54 -11.52 20.93
CA GLY A 384 13.24 -10.59 21.82
C GLY A 384 13.36 -9.18 21.24
N ILE A 385 12.73 -8.89 20.10
CA ILE A 385 12.75 -7.58 19.46
C ILE A 385 11.42 -6.87 19.74
N PHE A 386 11.48 -5.79 20.53
CA PHE A 386 10.32 -5.00 20.92
C PHE A 386 10.26 -3.63 20.23
N ASP A 387 11.42 -3.13 19.75
CA ASP A 387 11.54 -1.86 19.05
C ASP A 387 12.53 -1.92 17.87
N PHE A 388 12.66 -0.81 17.15
CA PHE A 388 13.53 -0.74 15.98
C PHE A 388 15.00 -0.49 16.34
N ALA A 389 15.33 -0.04 17.55
CA ALA A 389 16.70 0.04 18.04
C ALA A 389 17.27 -1.37 18.27
N GLU A 390 16.48 -2.24 18.89
CA GLU A 390 16.82 -3.66 19.06
C GLU A 390 16.90 -4.41 17.72
N ALA A 391 15.96 -4.11 16.79
CA ALA A 391 16.01 -4.65 15.44
C ALA A 391 17.30 -4.22 14.71
N ALA A 392 17.70 -2.95 14.83
CA ALA A 392 18.93 -2.42 14.25
C ALA A 392 20.18 -3.12 14.84
N SER A 393 20.20 -3.33 16.15
CA SER A 393 21.26 -4.07 16.83
C SER A 393 21.37 -5.52 16.34
N ALA A 394 20.25 -6.21 16.17
CA ALA A 394 20.25 -7.58 15.60
C ALA A 394 20.77 -7.59 14.15
N LEU A 395 20.27 -6.66 13.32
CA LEU A 395 20.64 -6.53 11.91
C LEU A 395 22.13 -6.23 11.72
N SER A 396 22.74 -5.40 12.57
CA SER A 396 24.16 -5.02 12.47
C SER A 396 25.12 -6.21 12.62
N GLN A 397 24.67 -7.33 13.15
CA GLN A 397 25.43 -8.55 13.36
C GLN A 397 25.24 -9.58 12.23
N LEU A 398 24.40 -9.29 11.23
CA LEU A 398 24.09 -10.17 10.11
C LEU A 398 24.88 -9.76 8.86
N ASP A 399 25.15 -10.73 8.01
CA ASP A 399 25.83 -10.50 6.75
C ASP A 399 24.86 -10.21 5.60
N LEU A 400 23.60 -10.66 5.74
CA LEU A 400 22.53 -10.47 4.77
C LEU A 400 21.16 -10.52 5.44
N LEU A 401 20.27 -9.63 5.05
CA LEU A 401 18.82 -9.74 5.34
C LEU A 401 18.08 -10.18 4.07
N ILE A 402 17.29 -11.26 4.14
CA ILE A 402 16.34 -11.68 3.11
C ILE A 402 14.93 -11.45 3.66
N THR A 403 14.20 -10.52 3.08
CA THR A 403 12.93 -10.05 3.64
C THR A 403 11.90 -9.75 2.56
N ILE A 404 10.63 -9.74 2.93
CA ILE A 404 9.57 -9.17 2.11
C ILE A 404 9.56 -7.63 2.23
N ASP A 405 8.66 -6.95 1.49
CA ASP A 405 8.34 -5.54 1.69
C ASP A 405 7.72 -5.33 3.09
N ALA A 406 8.57 -4.90 4.02
CA ALA A 406 8.22 -4.68 5.42
C ALA A 406 9.11 -3.57 6.03
N PRO A 407 8.75 -2.97 7.17
CA PRO A 407 9.56 -1.92 7.79
C PRO A 407 11.01 -2.31 8.04
N ILE A 408 11.28 -3.58 8.34
CA ILE A 408 12.64 -4.09 8.56
C ILE A 408 13.52 -4.05 7.29
N ALA A 409 12.92 -4.13 6.09
CA ALA A 409 13.62 -3.95 4.83
C ALA A 409 14.16 -2.52 4.72
N HIS A 410 13.30 -1.54 5.06
CA HIS A 410 13.67 -0.12 5.07
C HIS A 410 14.72 0.18 6.11
N LEU A 411 14.61 -0.39 7.33
CA LEU A 411 15.60 -0.22 8.38
C LEU A 411 16.98 -0.75 7.95
N SER A 412 17.04 -2.02 7.53
CA SER A 412 18.30 -2.66 7.12
C SER A 412 18.99 -1.87 6.00
N ALA A 413 18.23 -1.48 4.98
CA ALA A 413 18.76 -0.71 3.86
C ALA A 413 19.12 0.75 4.23
N ALA A 414 18.41 1.38 5.18
CA ALA A 414 18.75 2.70 5.74
C ALA A 414 20.06 2.68 6.53
N MET A 415 20.40 1.56 7.14
CA MET A 415 21.68 1.30 7.81
C MET A 415 22.81 0.96 6.83
N GLY A 416 22.53 0.87 5.52
CA GLY A 416 23.51 0.49 4.51
C GLY A 416 23.85 -1.00 4.49
N LEU A 417 23.06 -1.85 5.16
CA LEU A 417 23.30 -3.28 5.22
C LEU A 417 22.83 -3.99 3.94
N LYS A 418 23.47 -5.11 3.61
CA LYS A 418 23.09 -5.93 2.46
C LYS A 418 21.68 -6.47 2.66
N THR A 419 20.74 -6.08 1.82
CA THR A 419 19.32 -6.38 1.98
C THR A 419 18.74 -6.91 0.67
N TRP A 420 18.18 -8.12 0.70
CA TRP A 420 17.45 -8.71 -0.40
C TRP A 420 15.96 -8.62 -0.13
N VAL A 421 15.23 -7.90 -0.98
CA VAL A 421 13.79 -7.66 -0.80
C VAL A 421 13.02 -8.50 -1.80
N LEU A 422 12.19 -9.40 -1.28
CA LEU A 422 11.29 -10.26 -2.04
C LEU A 422 9.98 -9.52 -2.28
N LEU A 423 9.61 -9.33 -3.53
CA LEU A 423 8.49 -8.48 -3.92
C LEU A 423 7.43 -9.25 -4.69
N PRO A 424 6.15 -8.92 -4.52
CA PRO A 424 5.10 -9.42 -5.39
C PRO A 424 5.31 -8.94 -6.83
N ALA A 425 4.56 -9.51 -7.78
CA ALA A 425 4.61 -9.11 -9.19
C ALA A 425 4.33 -7.61 -9.40
N TYR A 426 3.45 -7.05 -8.58
CA TYR A 426 3.10 -5.63 -8.57
C TYR A 426 3.39 -5.05 -7.18
N PRO A 427 4.62 -4.56 -6.94
CA PRO A 427 5.03 -4.06 -5.65
C PRO A 427 4.49 -2.66 -5.37
N ASP A 428 4.67 -2.20 -4.15
CA ASP A 428 4.45 -0.80 -3.77
C ASP A 428 5.36 0.15 -4.58
N TRP A 429 4.90 1.37 -4.82
CA TRP A 429 5.61 2.40 -5.59
C TRP A 429 7.03 2.68 -5.08
N ARG A 430 7.28 2.47 -3.78
CA ARG A 430 8.60 2.68 -3.16
C ARG A 430 9.67 1.80 -3.79
N TRP A 431 9.30 0.66 -4.30
CA TRP A 431 10.21 -0.29 -4.95
C TRP A 431 10.21 -0.18 -6.47
N GLN A 432 9.33 0.63 -7.08
CA GLN A 432 9.13 0.77 -8.52
C GLN A 432 8.85 -0.57 -9.24
N LEU A 433 8.73 -0.57 -10.55
CA LEU A 433 8.39 -1.77 -11.33
C LEU A 433 9.60 -2.44 -11.98
N GLY A 434 10.65 -1.71 -12.24
CA GLY A 434 11.79 -2.18 -13.03
C GLY A 434 13.04 -2.51 -12.23
N GLY A 435 13.85 -3.40 -12.78
CA GLY A 435 15.22 -3.64 -12.35
C GLY A 435 15.41 -4.32 -11.00
N PRO A 436 16.63 -4.80 -10.74
CA PRO A 436 17.00 -5.43 -9.47
C PRO A 436 17.48 -4.43 -8.39
N ARG A 437 17.62 -3.16 -8.71
CA ARG A 437 18.11 -2.12 -7.79
C ARG A 437 16.95 -1.40 -7.13
N ALA A 438 17.09 -1.11 -5.84
CA ALA A 438 16.15 -0.26 -5.14
C ALA A 438 16.47 1.23 -5.40
N PRO A 439 15.48 2.06 -5.73
CA PRO A 439 15.73 3.47 -6.05
C PRO A 439 16.24 4.28 -4.86
N TRP A 440 15.91 3.84 -3.65
CA TRP A 440 16.22 4.54 -2.39
C TRP A 440 17.46 4.01 -1.67
N TYR A 441 17.93 2.81 -2.01
CA TYR A 441 18.89 2.07 -1.20
C TYR A 441 19.93 1.36 -2.07
N PRO A 442 21.17 1.87 -2.16
CA PRO A 442 22.21 1.28 -3.00
C PRO A 442 22.56 -0.17 -2.61
N THR A 443 22.38 -0.53 -1.34
CA THR A 443 22.71 -1.87 -0.80
C THR A 443 21.55 -2.86 -0.89
N ALA A 444 20.37 -2.44 -1.32
CA ALA A 444 19.22 -3.30 -1.46
C ALA A 444 19.09 -3.86 -2.88
N ARG A 445 18.86 -5.18 -2.96
CA ARG A 445 18.59 -5.91 -4.20
C ARG A 445 17.16 -6.45 -4.18
N LEU A 446 16.45 -6.30 -5.31
CA LEU A 446 15.04 -6.61 -5.45
C LEU A 446 14.84 -7.90 -6.24
N PHE A 447 14.04 -8.81 -5.68
CA PHE A 447 13.64 -10.08 -6.29
C PHE A 447 12.13 -10.07 -6.48
N ARG A 448 11.65 -10.04 -7.72
CA ARG A 448 10.24 -9.85 -8.05
C ARG A 448 9.62 -11.13 -8.56
N GLN A 449 8.38 -11.39 -8.16
CA GLN A 449 7.58 -12.45 -8.77
C GLN A 449 7.40 -12.15 -10.28
N PRO A 450 7.62 -13.11 -11.18
CA PRO A 450 7.33 -12.95 -12.60
C PRO A 450 5.82 -12.89 -12.87
N LYS A 451 5.02 -13.52 -12.02
CA LYS A 451 3.55 -13.48 -12.01
C LYS A 451 3.03 -13.60 -10.57
N VAL A 452 1.82 -13.13 -10.33
CA VAL A 452 1.21 -13.16 -8.99
C VAL A 452 1.21 -14.56 -8.40
N GLY A 453 1.77 -14.70 -7.20
CA GLY A 453 1.85 -15.95 -6.43
C GLY A 453 3.03 -16.85 -6.77
N ASP A 454 3.86 -16.52 -7.76
CA ASP A 454 5.01 -17.32 -8.17
C ASP A 454 6.24 -17.05 -7.30
N TRP A 455 6.17 -17.49 -6.05
CA TRP A 455 7.29 -17.43 -5.12
C TRP A 455 8.39 -18.45 -5.46
N ASP A 456 8.05 -19.57 -6.09
CA ASP A 456 9.01 -20.61 -6.44
C ASP A 456 10.09 -20.08 -7.37
N SER A 457 9.71 -19.34 -8.41
CA SER A 457 10.67 -18.67 -9.31
C SER A 457 11.55 -17.65 -8.59
N VAL A 458 10.98 -16.88 -7.66
CA VAL A 458 11.73 -15.92 -6.84
C VAL A 458 12.80 -16.63 -6.02
N PHE A 459 12.42 -17.67 -5.29
CA PHE A 459 13.36 -18.42 -4.43
C PHE A 459 14.40 -19.22 -5.21
N ALA A 460 14.09 -19.65 -6.43
CA ALA A 460 15.09 -20.26 -7.31
C ALA A 460 16.21 -19.25 -7.64
N VAL A 461 15.85 -18.01 -7.99
CA VAL A 461 16.83 -16.93 -8.23
C VAL A 461 17.59 -16.59 -6.95
N VAL A 462 16.89 -16.44 -5.82
CA VAL A 462 17.51 -16.13 -4.52
C VAL A 462 18.55 -17.18 -4.14
N ARG A 463 18.25 -18.48 -4.28
CA ARG A 463 19.20 -19.55 -4.01
C ARG A 463 20.45 -19.46 -4.89
N ASN A 464 20.30 -19.25 -6.18
CA ASN A 464 21.43 -19.09 -7.10
C ASN A 464 22.32 -17.90 -6.71
N GLU A 465 21.71 -16.76 -6.37
CA GLU A 465 22.45 -15.58 -5.94
C GLU A 465 23.13 -15.76 -4.58
N LEU A 466 22.57 -16.59 -3.71
CA LEU A 466 23.16 -16.92 -2.42
C LEU A 466 24.43 -17.78 -2.62
N GLU A 467 24.42 -18.74 -3.55
CA GLU A 467 25.61 -19.48 -3.93
C GLU A 467 26.71 -18.55 -4.48
N LEU A 468 26.35 -17.62 -5.35
CA LEU A 468 27.32 -16.63 -5.86
C LEU A 468 27.87 -15.74 -4.74
N LEU A 469 27.06 -15.37 -3.77
CA LEU A 469 27.49 -14.59 -2.61
C LEU A 469 28.48 -15.36 -1.74
N LYS A 470 28.26 -16.66 -1.50
CA LYS A 470 29.18 -17.52 -0.74
C LYS A 470 30.57 -17.57 -1.38
N LEU A 471 30.63 -17.67 -2.72
CA LEU A 471 31.87 -17.67 -3.47
C LEU A 471 32.67 -16.36 -3.38
N GLN A 472 32.02 -15.24 -3.10
CA GLN A 472 32.65 -13.93 -2.98
C GLN A 472 33.16 -13.61 -1.57
N MET A 473 32.84 -14.46 -0.59
CA MET A 473 33.25 -14.23 0.79
C MET A 473 34.72 -14.66 1.00
N PRO A 474 35.52 -13.87 1.78
CA PRO A 474 36.86 -14.27 2.12
C PRO A 474 36.85 -15.59 2.88
N ALA A 475 37.95 -16.35 2.74
CA ALA A 475 38.12 -17.63 3.43
C ALA A 475 37.97 -17.46 4.96
N ALA A 476 37.47 -18.52 5.63
CA ALA A 476 37.19 -18.50 7.07
C ALA A 476 38.39 -18.07 7.95
N SER A 477 39.59 -18.19 7.43
CA SER A 477 40.86 -17.77 8.09
C SER A 477 41.11 -16.26 8.06
N GLU A 478 40.37 -15.51 7.24
CA GLU A 478 40.55 -14.05 7.03
C GLU A 478 39.42 -13.20 7.65
N ARG A 479 38.46 -13.82 8.37
CA ARG A 479 37.30 -13.14 8.99
C ARG A 479 37.48 -12.92 10.51
#